data_c09bedd818a0c546fbd4aebf589e36c0
#
_entry.id   c09bedd818a0c546fbd4aebf589e36c0
#
_cell.length_a   1.000
_cell.length_b   1.000
_cell.length_c   1.000
_cell.angle_alpha   90.00
_cell.angle_beta   90.00
_cell.angle_gamma   90.00
#
_symmetry.space_group_name_H-M   'P 1'
#
loop_
_entity.id
_entity.type
_entity.pdbx_description
1 polymer ?
#
loop_
_entity_poly.entity_id
_entity_poly.type
_entity_poly.pdbx_seq_one_letter_code
_entity_poly.pdbx_strand_id
1 'polypeptide(L)'
;AEKLKDIVASRSNAKNTRFIAVTSGKGGVGKSTISANLANILARNGYKVALFDADIGLANLDVILNVRISKNLLHVLKGECSLKDILIEVKPNLTLIPGESGDEILKFNNQFLYERFFEESSSLDDLDFIIIDTGAGIGGNTQLFLEAADEVIVVTVPDPAAITDAYAVIKITSKNKDNLLML
;
A
#
# COMPACT_ATOMS: atom_id res chain seq x y z
N ALA A 1 7.22 -2.97 -18.25
CA ALA A 1 6.04 -2.13 -18.49
C ALA A 1 4.86 -2.95 -19.04
N GLU A 2 5.07 -3.85 -20.02
CA GLU A 2 4.01 -4.65 -20.64
C GLU A 2 3.44 -5.70 -19.67
N LYS A 3 4.30 -6.43 -18.97
CA LYS A 3 3.90 -7.44 -17.96
C LYS A 3 3.11 -6.85 -16.79
N LEU A 4 3.40 -5.60 -16.40
CA LEU A 4 2.66 -4.83 -15.40
C LEU A 4 1.24 -4.49 -15.86
N LYS A 5 1.07 -4.14 -17.13
CA LYS A 5 -0.25 -3.90 -17.75
C LYS A 5 -1.07 -5.19 -17.80
N ASP A 6 -0.42 -6.32 -18.06
CA ASP A 6 -1.08 -7.63 -18.10
C ASP A 6 -1.53 -8.10 -16.71
N ILE A 7 -0.73 -7.86 -15.66
CA ILE A 7 -1.09 -8.14 -14.26
C ILE A 7 -2.26 -7.24 -13.82
N VAL A 8 -2.25 -5.96 -14.18
CA VAL A 8 -3.37 -5.04 -13.91
C VAL A 8 -4.61 -5.41 -14.73
N ALA A 9 -4.44 -5.83 -15.98
CA ALA A 9 -5.55 -6.23 -16.85
C ALA A 9 -6.16 -7.59 -16.45
N SER A 10 -5.38 -8.53 -15.92
CA SER A 10 -5.89 -9.83 -15.43
C SER A 10 -6.75 -9.69 -14.15
N ARG A 11 -6.65 -8.56 -13.44
CA ARG A 11 -7.53 -8.21 -12.31
C ARG A 11 -8.98 -7.96 -12.72
N SER A 12 -9.24 -7.60 -13.97
CA SER A 12 -10.58 -7.30 -14.45
C SER A 12 -11.54 -8.49 -14.44
N ASN A 13 -11.03 -9.72 -14.22
CA ASN A 13 -11.81 -10.96 -14.20
C ASN A 13 -11.97 -11.61 -12.80
N ALA A 14 -11.30 -11.09 -11.75
CA ALA A 14 -11.47 -11.54 -10.38
C ALA A 14 -12.13 -10.41 -9.58
N LYS A 15 -13.07 -10.74 -8.70
CA LYS A 15 -13.81 -9.87 -7.79
C LYS A 15 -13.24 -8.45 -7.62
N ASN A 16 -14.06 -7.43 -7.72
CA ASN A 16 -13.79 -5.98 -7.81
C ASN A 16 -13.07 -5.38 -6.57
N THR A 17 -11.97 -5.97 -6.09
CA THR A 17 -11.15 -5.40 -5.00
C THR A 17 -10.52 -4.10 -5.46
N ARG A 18 -10.82 -2.99 -4.79
CA ARG A 18 -10.25 -1.66 -5.10
C ARG A 18 -8.95 -1.44 -4.33
N PHE A 19 -7.94 -0.98 -5.03
CA PHE A 19 -6.63 -0.63 -4.48
C PHE A 19 -6.52 0.89 -4.33
N ILE A 20 -6.36 1.36 -3.10
CA ILE A 20 -6.21 2.78 -2.77
C ILE A 20 -4.81 2.99 -2.20
N ALA A 21 -3.95 3.71 -2.92
CA ALA A 21 -2.64 4.07 -2.41
C ALA A 21 -2.72 5.41 -1.66
N VAL A 22 -2.14 5.45 -0.47
CA VAL A 22 -1.98 6.67 0.33
C VAL A 22 -0.51 7.04 0.33
N THR A 23 -0.20 8.25 -0.13
CA THR A 23 1.16 8.75 -0.27
C THR A 23 1.29 10.19 0.23
N SER A 24 2.51 10.68 0.29
CA SER A 24 2.82 12.08 0.62
C SER A 24 4.12 12.50 -0.03
N GLY A 25 4.28 13.78 -0.28
CA GLY A 25 5.57 14.32 -0.74
C GLY A 25 6.64 14.34 0.33
N LYS A 26 6.24 14.50 1.62
CA LYS A 26 7.13 14.66 2.78
C LYS A 26 6.77 13.66 3.88
N GLY A 27 7.77 13.17 4.60
CA GLY A 27 7.58 12.36 5.81
C GLY A 27 6.95 13.15 6.96
N GLY A 28 6.23 12.47 7.85
CA GLY A 28 5.68 13.06 9.08
C GLY A 28 4.38 13.86 8.91
N VAL A 29 3.76 13.88 7.74
CA VAL A 29 2.49 14.60 7.48
C VAL A 29 1.24 13.86 7.97
N GLY A 30 1.39 12.66 8.55
CA GLY A 30 0.27 11.87 9.07
C GLY A 30 -0.29 10.82 8.11
N LYS A 31 0.42 10.49 7.03
CA LYS A 31 0.02 9.52 6.02
C LYS A 31 -0.46 8.19 6.63
N SER A 32 0.37 7.52 7.43
CA SER A 32 0.05 6.21 8.03
C SER A 32 -1.14 6.29 9.00
N THR A 33 -1.28 7.42 9.72
CA THR A 33 -2.45 7.68 10.56
C THR A 33 -3.73 7.78 9.73
N ILE A 34 -3.67 8.46 8.58
CA ILE A 34 -4.81 8.58 7.65
C ILE A 34 -5.13 7.22 7.04
N SER A 35 -4.13 6.46 6.58
CA SER A 35 -4.29 5.11 6.04
C SER A 35 -4.99 4.19 7.04
N ALA A 36 -4.52 4.16 8.29
CA ALA A 36 -5.10 3.34 9.36
C ALA A 36 -6.55 3.74 9.70
N ASN A 37 -6.83 5.05 9.77
CA ASN A 37 -8.18 5.54 10.05
C ASN A 37 -9.14 5.30 8.88
N LEU A 38 -8.71 5.48 7.64
CA LEU A 38 -9.50 5.18 6.45
C LEU A 38 -9.90 3.70 6.42
N ALA A 39 -8.91 2.80 6.59
CA ALA A 39 -9.15 1.37 6.67
C ALA A 39 -10.12 1.01 7.81
N ASN A 40 -9.96 1.65 8.97
CA ASN A 40 -10.84 1.46 10.11
C ASN A 40 -12.28 1.90 9.84
N ILE A 41 -12.49 3.05 9.20
CA ILE A 41 -13.82 3.58 8.88
C ILE A 41 -14.51 2.66 7.86
N LEU A 42 -13.82 2.23 6.82
CA LEU A 42 -14.36 1.32 5.82
C LEU A 42 -14.77 -0.02 6.47
N ALA A 43 -13.91 -0.61 7.32
CA ALA A 43 -14.22 -1.85 8.03
C ALA A 43 -15.43 -1.71 8.96
N ARG A 44 -15.57 -0.58 9.66
CA ARG A 44 -16.77 -0.28 10.50
C ARG A 44 -18.05 -0.14 9.69
N ASN A 45 -17.96 0.24 8.44
CA ASN A 45 -19.09 0.28 7.51
C ASN A 45 -19.37 -1.07 6.82
N GLY A 46 -18.72 -2.14 7.26
CA GLY A 46 -18.98 -3.51 6.81
C GLY A 46 -18.16 -3.97 5.61
N TYR A 47 -17.27 -3.13 5.07
CA TYR A 47 -16.35 -3.52 3.99
C TYR A 47 -15.21 -4.37 4.53
N LYS A 48 -14.81 -5.40 3.77
CA LYS A 48 -13.63 -6.22 4.08
C LYS A 48 -12.39 -5.52 3.55
N VAL A 49 -11.52 -5.09 4.45
CA VAL A 49 -10.37 -4.22 4.15
C VAL A 49 -9.07 -4.87 4.58
N ALA A 50 -8.09 -4.88 3.68
CA ALA A 50 -6.70 -5.10 4.02
C ALA A 50 -5.95 -3.75 4.03
N LEU A 51 -5.18 -3.50 5.08
CA LEU A 51 -4.25 -2.39 5.16
C LEU A 51 -2.83 -2.94 4.96
N PHE A 52 -2.15 -2.50 3.92
CA PHE A 52 -0.81 -2.94 3.58
C PHE A 52 0.22 -1.89 3.95
N ASP A 53 1.20 -2.28 4.77
CA ASP A 53 2.36 -1.46 5.10
C ASP A 53 3.43 -1.57 4.00
N ALA A 54 3.38 -0.65 3.06
CA ALA A 54 4.27 -0.59 1.91
C ALA A 54 5.38 0.47 2.07
N ASP A 55 5.61 0.98 3.28
CA ASP A 55 6.78 1.82 3.60
C ASP A 55 8.01 0.92 3.82
N ILE A 56 8.56 0.47 2.71
CA ILE A 56 9.60 -0.58 2.66
C ILE A 56 10.85 -0.14 3.41
N GLY A 57 11.21 -0.92 4.43
CA GLY A 57 12.34 -0.65 5.32
C GLY A 57 12.02 0.24 6.53
N LEU A 58 10.84 0.88 6.56
CA LEU A 58 10.37 1.75 7.65
C LEU A 58 8.94 1.43 8.08
N ALA A 59 8.48 0.20 7.87
CA ALA A 59 7.15 -0.26 8.24
C ALA A 59 6.87 -0.01 9.73
N ASN A 60 5.70 0.53 10.06
CA ASN A 60 5.32 0.95 11.40
C ASN A 60 3.82 0.82 11.71
N LEU A 61 3.02 0.28 10.82
CA LEU A 61 1.59 0.12 11.04
C LEU A 61 1.24 -0.86 12.16
N ASP A 62 2.12 -1.83 12.44
CA ASP A 62 1.99 -2.74 13.58
C ASP A 62 1.99 -1.98 14.91
N VAL A 63 2.86 -0.97 15.04
CA VAL A 63 2.91 -0.09 16.22
C VAL A 63 1.64 0.75 16.33
N ILE A 64 1.18 1.36 15.22
CA ILE A 64 -0.03 2.18 15.18
C ILE A 64 -1.28 1.34 15.55
N LEU A 65 -1.34 0.11 15.06
CA LEU A 65 -2.47 -0.81 15.29
C LEU A 65 -2.33 -1.64 16.56
N ASN A 66 -1.18 -1.55 17.25
CA ASN A 66 -0.85 -2.32 18.46
C ASN A 66 -1.00 -3.83 18.25
N VAL A 67 -0.45 -4.35 17.16
CA VAL A 67 -0.43 -5.79 16.84
C VAL A 67 0.98 -6.35 16.84
N ARG A 68 1.11 -7.66 17.02
CA ARG A 68 2.40 -8.36 16.99
C ARG A 68 2.58 -9.04 15.63
N ILE A 69 3.72 -8.80 15.00
CA ILE A 69 4.11 -9.44 13.74
C ILE A 69 4.97 -10.67 14.07
N SER A 70 4.60 -11.83 13.51
CA SER A 70 5.43 -13.04 13.55
C SER A 70 6.11 -13.31 12.20
N LYS A 71 5.41 -13.02 11.12
CA LYS A 71 5.89 -13.09 9.73
C LYS A 71 5.43 -11.84 8.99
N ASN A 72 6.18 -11.47 7.97
CA ASN A 72 5.96 -10.27 7.19
C ASN A 72 6.24 -10.51 5.70
N LEU A 73 6.15 -9.46 4.89
CA LEU A 73 6.36 -9.53 3.45
C LEU A 73 7.71 -10.13 3.04
N LEU A 74 8.77 -9.95 3.83
CA LEU A 74 10.08 -10.53 3.54
C LEU A 74 10.04 -12.07 3.47
N HIS A 75 9.29 -12.73 4.35
CA HIS A 75 9.11 -14.19 4.34
C HIS A 75 8.40 -14.66 3.06
N VAL A 76 7.43 -13.87 2.57
CA VAL A 76 6.74 -14.14 1.29
C VAL A 76 7.70 -14.01 0.12
N LEU A 77 8.53 -12.95 0.11
CA LEU A 77 9.53 -12.71 -0.94
C LEU A 77 10.60 -13.81 -1.00
N LYS A 78 10.96 -14.38 0.14
CA LYS A 78 11.87 -15.52 0.26
C LYS A 78 11.22 -16.85 -0.13
N GLY A 79 9.90 -16.88 -0.35
CA GLY A 79 9.16 -18.12 -0.63
C GLY A 79 8.95 -19.03 0.58
N GLU A 80 9.12 -18.49 1.79
CA GLU A 80 8.96 -19.25 3.05
C GLU A 80 7.50 -19.44 3.44
N CYS A 81 6.60 -18.59 2.93
CA CYS A 81 5.16 -18.65 3.15
C CYS A 81 4.39 -17.86 2.07
N SER A 82 3.07 -18.01 2.02
CA SER A 82 2.18 -17.24 1.17
C SER A 82 1.79 -15.90 1.81
N LEU A 83 1.20 -15.00 1.03
CA LEU A 83 0.66 -13.74 1.56
C LEU A 83 -0.45 -13.98 2.59
N LYS A 84 -1.25 -15.06 2.43
CA LYS A 84 -2.29 -15.46 3.40
C LYS A 84 -1.72 -15.78 4.77
N ASP A 85 -0.52 -16.34 4.83
CA ASP A 85 0.10 -16.80 6.09
C ASP A 85 0.63 -15.64 6.95
N ILE A 86 0.77 -14.45 6.39
CA ILE A 86 1.25 -13.26 7.11
C ILE A 86 0.13 -12.29 7.51
N LEU A 87 -1.11 -12.57 7.10
CA LEU A 87 -2.24 -11.70 7.42
C LEU A 87 -2.51 -11.67 8.92
N ILE A 88 -2.71 -10.48 9.47
CA ILE A 88 -3.04 -10.27 10.88
C ILE A 88 -4.42 -9.65 10.96
N GLU A 89 -5.38 -10.37 11.55
CA GLU A 89 -6.68 -9.79 11.86
C GLU A 89 -6.52 -8.77 13.00
N VAL A 90 -6.73 -7.49 12.68
CA VAL A 90 -6.68 -6.39 13.65
C VAL A 90 -8.00 -6.31 14.43
N LYS A 91 -9.10 -6.50 13.71
CA LYS A 91 -10.49 -6.52 14.19
C LYS A 91 -11.41 -7.01 13.08
N PRO A 92 -12.72 -7.25 13.36
CA PRO A 92 -13.65 -7.65 12.32
C PRO A 92 -13.57 -6.77 11.07
N ASN A 93 -13.42 -7.39 9.91
CA ASN A 93 -13.30 -6.77 8.59
C ASN A 93 -12.02 -5.95 8.35
N LEU A 94 -11.07 -5.91 9.27
CA LEU A 94 -9.79 -5.22 9.08
C LEU A 94 -8.62 -6.15 9.30
N THR A 95 -7.83 -6.35 8.26
CA THR A 95 -6.62 -7.18 8.25
C THR A 95 -5.40 -6.31 7.94
N LEU A 96 -4.30 -6.53 8.64
CA LEU A 96 -3.00 -5.94 8.31
C LEU A 96 -2.20 -6.92 7.44
N ILE A 97 -1.61 -6.41 6.36
CA ILE A 97 -0.52 -7.05 5.61
C ILE A 97 0.76 -6.36 6.09
N PRO A 98 1.56 -7.02 6.94
CA PRO A 98 2.73 -6.38 7.53
C PRO A 98 3.88 -6.24 6.53
N GLY A 99 4.45 -5.05 6.45
CA GLY A 99 5.69 -4.76 5.75
C GLY A 99 6.91 -5.26 6.51
N GLU A 100 8.08 -4.85 6.08
CA GLU A 100 9.37 -5.15 6.73
C GLU A 100 10.10 -3.86 7.07
N SER A 101 10.65 -3.79 8.29
CA SER A 101 11.37 -2.61 8.81
C SER A 101 12.89 -2.74 8.72
N GLY A 102 13.43 -3.79 8.08
CA GLY A 102 14.87 -4.07 8.03
C GLY A 102 15.49 -3.78 6.67
N ASP A 103 16.83 -3.75 6.66
CA ASP A 103 17.60 -3.53 5.42
C ASP A 103 17.53 -4.72 4.46
N GLU A 104 17.12 -5.89 4.93
CA GLU A 104 17.14 -7.10 4.12
C GLU A 104 16.16 -7.04 2.95
N ILE A 105 15.01 -6.44 3.14
CA ILE A 105 14.00 -6.27 2.07
C ILE A 105 14.51 -5.34 0.95
N LEU A 106 15.40 -4.40 1.27
CA LEU A 106 16.00 -3.47 0.30
C LEU A 106 16.92 -4.16 -0.71
N LYS A 107 17.35 -5.40 -0.42
CA LYS A 107 18.14 -6.22 -1.35
C LYS A 107 17.33 -6.80 -2.49
N PHE A 108 16.02 -6.87 -2.34
CA PHE A 108 15.13 -7.32 -3.41
C PHE A 108 14.91 -6.21 -4.43
N ASN A 109 14.85 -6.60 -5.70
CA ASN A 109 14.48 -5.67 -6.76
C ASN A 109 13.04 -5.17 -6.54
N ASN A 110 12.83 -3.87 -6.62
CA ASN A 110 11.55 -3.22 -6.42
C ASN A 110 10.44 -3.81 -7.30
N GLN A 111 10.77 -4.11 -8.56
CA GLN A 111 9.81 -4.71 -9.49
C GLN A 111 9.43 -6.12 -9.06
N PHE A 112 10.38 -6.94 -8.57
CA PHE A 112 10.09 -8.29 -8.07
C PHE A 112 9.16 -8.26 -6.86
N LEU A 113 9.43 -7.37 -5.90
CA LEU A 113 8.60 -7.16 -4.71
C LEU A 113 7.17 -6.82 -5.11
N TYR A 114 7.03 -5.87 -6.03
CA TYR A 114 5.76 -5.42 -6.55
C TYR A 114 5.00 -6.57 -7.26
N GLU A 115 5.64 -7.23 -8.23
CA GLU A 115 5.04 -8.34 -8.98
C GLU A 115 4.57 -9.45 -8.02
N ARG A 116 5.41 -9.83 -7.07
CA ARG A 116 5.08 -10.86 -6.09
C ARG A 116 3.91 -10.48 -5.19
N PHE A 117 3.90 -9.24 -4.68
CA PHE A 117 2.77 -8.74 -3.90
C PHE A 117 1.45 -8.82 -4.67
N PHE A 118 1.44 -8.35 -5.91
CA PHE A 118 0.21 -8.34 -6.70
C PHE A 118 -0.23 -9.74 -7.18
N GLU A 119 0.70 -10.62 -7.50
CA GLU A 119 0.40 -12.03 -7.78
C GLU A 119 -0.28 -12.69 -6.56
N GLU A 120 0.31 -12.56 -5.39
CA GLU A 120 -0.20 -13.15 -4.15
C GLU A 120 -1.50 -12.47 -3.69
N SER A 121 -1.65 -11.14 -3.87
CA SER A 121 -2.86 -10.42 -3.46
C SER A 121 -4.10 -10.86 -4.25
N SER A 122 -3.93 -11.35 -5.47
CA SER A 122 -5.03 -11.91 -6.27
C SER A 122 -5.63 -13.18 -5.66
N SER A 123 -4.90 -13.84 -4.78
CA SER A 123 -5.36 -15.00 -4.01
C SER A 123 -6.12 -14.65 -2.74
N LEU A 124 -6.14 -13.35 -2.35
CA LEU A 124 -6.90 -12.85 -1.22
C LEU A 124 -8.36 -12.65 -1.63
N ASP A 125 -9.14 -13.74 -1.49
CA ASP A 125 -10.55 -13.70 -1.81
C ASP A 125 -11.33 -12.83 -0.82
N ASP A 126 -12.42 -12.22 -1.30
CA ASP A 126 -13.40 -11.49 -0.49
C ASP A 126 -12.98 -10.13 0.10
N LEU A 127 -11.91 -9.50 -0.36
CA LEU A 127 -11.60 -8.12 0.00
C LEU A 127 -12.36 -7.12 -0.89
N ASP A 128 -12.94 -6.09 -0.27
CA ASP A 128 -13.52 -4.95 -0.98
C ASP A 128 -12.45 -3.90 -1.28
N PHE A 129 -11.53 -3.66 -0.33
CA PHE A 129 -10.47 -2.67 -0.44
C PHE A 129 -9.12 -3.21 0.03
N ILE A 130 -8.06 -2.79 -0.66
CA ILE A 130 -6.69 -2.85 -0.17
C ILE A 130 -6.16 -1.42 -0.10
N ILE A 131 -5.94 -0.93 1.12
CA ILE A 131 -5.31 0.37 1.38
C ILE A 131 -3.79 0.15 1.44
N ILE A 132 -3.05 0.84 0.59
CA ILE A 132 -1.58 0.73 0.52
C ILE A 132 -0.97 1.99 1.16
N ASP A 133 -0.38 1.85 2.34
CA ASP A 133 0.37 2.91 3.01
C ASP A 133 1.80 2.93 2.46
N THR A 134 2.10 3.84 1.54
CA THR A 134 3.40 3.88 0.86
C THR A 134 4.43 4.69 1.66
N GLY A 135 5.70 4.59 1.28
CA GLY A 135 6.71 5.56 1.72
C GLY A 135 6.43 6.98 1.21
N ALA A 136 7.08 7.97 1.80
CA ALA A 136 7.00 9.35 1.34
C ALA A 136 7.83 9.58 0.07
N GLY A 137 7.41 10.54 -0.75
CA GLY A 137 8.11 10.95 -1.96
C GLY A 137 7.79 10.10 -3.19
N ILE A 138 8.70 10.12 -4.14
CA ILE A 138 8.56 9.51 -5.49
C ILE A 138 9.59 8.41 -5.73
N GLY A 139 10.07 7.74 -4.70
CA GLY A 139 11.01 6.62 -4.82
C GLY A 139 10.43 5.48 -5.68
N GLY A 140 11.30 4.67 -6.26
CA GLY A 140 10.88 3.63 -7.23
C GLY A 140 9.82 2.67 -6.71
N ASN A 141 9.88 2.27 -5.43
CA ASN A 141 8.85 1.42 -4.81
C ASN A 141 7.50 2.14 -4.73
N THR A 142 7.50 3.38 -4.22
CA THR A 142 6.30 4.19 -4.11
C THR A 142 5.64 4.36 -5.46
N GLN A 143 6.39 4.73 -6.50
CA GLN A 143 5.84 4.96 -7.83
C GLN A 143 5.13 3.73 -8.40
N LEU A 144 5.69 2.53 -8.24
CA LEU A 144 5.06 1.30 -8.72
C LEU A 144 3.69 1.05 -8.05
N PHE A 145 3.57 1.29 -6.75
CA PHE A 145 2.28 1.17 -6.06
C PHE A 145 1.28 2.24 -6.48
N LEU A 146 1.74 3.49 -6.70
CA LEU A 146 0.88 4.57 -7.20
C LEU A 146 0.34 4.27 -8.60
N GLU A 147 1.17 3.73 -9.50
CA GLU A 147 0.76 3.37 -10.85
C GLU A 147 -0.26 2.22 -10.88
N ALA A 148 -0.17 1.28 -9.94
CA ALA A 148 -1.06 0.13 -9.90
C ALA A 148 -2.37 0.35 -9.13
N ALA A 149 -2.41 1.29 -8.22
CA ALA A 149 -3.62 1.58 -7.45
C ALA A 149 -4.75 2.10 -8.37
N ASP A 150 -6.00 1.83 -8.01
CA ASP A 150 -7.16 2.39 -8.71
C ASP A 150 -7.34 3.87 -8.37
N GLU A 151 -7.01 4.23 -7.12
CA GLU A 151 -7.09 5.60 -6.60
C GLU A 151 -5.83 5.94 -5.80
N VAL A 152 -5.46 7.22 -5.83
CA VAL A 152 -4.32 7.73 -5.06
C VAL A 152 -4.75 8.90 -4.19
N ILE A 153 -4.44 8.82 -2.90
CA ILE A 153 -4.64 9.89 -1.93
C ILE A 153 -3.28 10.49 -1.59
N VAL A 154 -3.09 11.78 -1.88
CA VAL A 154 -1.87 12.53 -1.55
C VAL A 154 -2.11 13.35 -0.30
N VAL A 155 -1.44 12.98 0.79
CA VAL A 155 -1.54 13.66 2.10
C VAL A 155 -0.52 14.78 2.18
N THR A 156 -0.95 15.97 2.61
CA THR A 156 -0.07 17.10 2.86
C THR A 156 -0.51 17.88 4.10
N VAL A 157 0.27 18.86 4.49
CA VAL A 157 -0.04 19.82 5.58
C VAL A 157 0.16 21.23 5.04
N PRO A 158 -0.43 22.27 5.66
CA PRO A 158 -0.33 23.68 5.22
C PRO A 158 1.07 24.28 5.54
N ASP A 159 2.11 23.60 5.06
CA ASP A 159 3.52 24.02 5.08
C ASP A 159 4.00 24.18 3.64
N PRO A 160 4.63 25.30 3.25
CA PRO A 160 5.05 25.56 1.88
C PRO A 160 5.93 24.45 1.26
N ALA A 161 6.84 23.87 2.07
CA ALA A 161 7.68 22.76 1.60
C ALA A 161 6.86 21.49 1.36
N ALA A 162 5.95 21.15 2.28
CA ALA A 162 5.09 19.98 2.15
C ALA A 162 4.15 20.09 0.95
N ILE A 163 3.61 21.28 0.68
CA ILE A 163 2.75 21.54 -0.49
C ILE A 163 3.56 21.41 -1.78
N THR A 164 4.79 21.92 -1.81
CA THR A 164 5.68 21.81 -2.98
C THR A 164 6.02 20.35 -3.28
N ASP A 165 6.34 19.57 -2.25
CA ASP A 165 6.64 18.15 -2.39
C ASP A 165 5.39 17.35 -2.83
N ALA A 166 4.21 17.67 -2.26
CA ALA A 166 2.94 17.07 -2.68
C ALA A 166 2.62 17.38 -4.15
N TYR A 167 2.88 18.62 -4.60
CA TYR A 167 2.72 18.99 -6.01
C TYR A 167 3.61 18.16 -6.93
N ALA A 168 4.87 17.89 -6.53
CA ALA A 168 5.77 17.05 -7.31
C ALA A 168 5.22 15.61 -7.46
N VAL A 169 4.69 15.02 -6.37
CA VAL A 169 4.03 13.71 -6.40
C VAL A 169 2.83 13.73 -7.34
N ILE A 170 1.93 14.69 -7.20
CA ILE A 170 0.74 14.84 -8.05
C ILE A 170 1.14 14.97 -9.52
N LYS A 171 2.10 15.82 -9.85
CA LYS A 171 2.56 16.05 -11.22
C LYS A 171 3.10 14.78 -11.89
N ILE A 172 3.79 13.92 -11.15
CA ILE A 172 4.33 12.67 -11.69
C ILE A 172 3.22 11.64 -11.84
N THR A 173 2.36 11.50 -10.83
CA THR A 173 1.30 10.50 -10.79
C THR A 173 0.19 10.81 -11.80
N SER A 174 -0.17 12.09 -12.00
CA SER A 174 -1.23 12.52 -12.92
C SER A 174 -0.95 12.23 -14.39
N LYS A 175 0.29 11.93 -14.77
CA LYS A 175 0.60 11.50 -16.14
C LYS A 175 -0.05 10.17 -16.52
N ASN A 176 -0.35 9.33 -15.52
CA ASN A 176 -0.86 7.98 -15.72
C ASN A 176 -2.16 7.70 -14.94
N LYS A 177 -2.69 8.69 -14.21
CA LYS A 177 -3.84 8.53 -13.31
C LYS A 177 -4.75 9.75 -13.32
N ASP A 178 -6.06 9.51 -13.44
CA ASP A 178 -7.09 10.54 -13.36
C ASP A 178 -7.72 10.62 -11.96
N ASN A 179 -7.65 9.56 -11.16
CA ASN A 179 -8.27 9.45 -9.83
C ASN A 179 -7.27 9.82 -8.73
N LEU A 180 -7.00 11.13 -8.61
CA LEU A 180 -6.14 11.71 -7.58
C LEU A 180 -6.96 12.56 -6.62
N LEU A 181 -6.79 12.32 -5.32
CA LEU A 181 -7.35 13.11 -4.23
C LEU A 181 -6.21 13.71 -3.40
N MET A 182 -6.35 14.98 -3.01
CA MET A 182 -5.44 15.65 -2.08
C MET A 182 -6.17 15.90 -0.76
N LEU A 183 -5.56 15.51 0.36
CA LEU A 183 -6.01 15.72 1.72
C LEU A 183 -5.01 16.57 2.50
#